data_41053b61e65019f84cede7ba372146fc
#
_entry.id   41053b61e65019f84cede7ba372146fc
#
_cell.length_a   1.000
_cell.length_b   1.000
_cell.length_c   1.000
_cell.angle_alpha   90.00
_cell.angle_beta   90.00
_cell.angle_gamma   90.00
#
_symmetry.space_group_name_H-M   'P 1'
#
loop_
_entity.id
_entity.type
_entity.pdbx_description
1 polymer ?
#
loop_
_entity_poly.entity_id
_entity_poly.type
_entity_poly.pdbx_seq_one_letter_code
_entity_poly.pdbx_strand_id
1 'polypeptide(L)'
;YEVILLAKAYGIDGQKMRDTLMQCPGNNGTLERWDETKFTWQEKDMDIALDLAQKRKILLPMFGQVDQLIKLFHADDVAELLYDKKKAHYLGREIKSRPISAKD
;
A
#
# COMPACT_ATOMS: atom_id res chain seq x y z
N TYR A 1 1.05 -1.89 -0.84
CA TYR A 1 0.80 -0.67 -1.60
C TYR A 1 2.10 -0.04 -2.11
N GLU A 2 3.02 0.33 -1.24
CA GLU A 2 4.23 1.08 -1.60
C GLU A 2 5.13 0.36 -2.60
N VAL A 3 5.29 -0.95 -2.49
CA VAL A 3 6.11 -1.73 -3.43
C VAL A 3 5.52 -1.73 -4.84
N ILE A 4 4.19 -1.86 -4.95
CA ILE A 4 3.51 -1.79 -6.25
C ILE A 4 3.62 -0.38 -6.83
N LEU A 5 3.45 0.63 -6.00
CA LEU A 5 3.62 2.03 -6.40
C LEU A 5 5.04 2.29 -6.94
N LEU A 6 6.05 1.79 -6.22
CA LEU A 6 7.45 1.91 -6.65
C LEU A 6 7.69 1.23 -8.00
N ALA A 7 7.17 0.01 -8.17
CA ALA A 7 7.27 -0.72 -9.43
C ALA A 7 6.66 0.07 -10.59
N LYS A 8 5.49 0.64 -10.40
CA LYS A 8 4.83 1.47 -11.42
C LYS A 8 5.64 2.73 -11.74
N ALA A 9 6.29 3.33 -10.77
CA ALA A 9 7.14 4.50 -11.01
C ALA A 9 8.31 4.18 -11.95
N TYR A 10 8.75 2.94 -12.01
CA TYR A 10 9.79 2.47 -12.93
C TYR A 10 9.25 1.76 -14.17
N GLY A 11 7.97 1.90 -14.45
CA GLY A 11 7.36 1.35 -15.66
C GLY A 11 7.04 -0.14 -15.59
N ILE A 12 7.11 -0.75 -14.41
CA ILE A 12 6.73 -2.14 -14.20
C ILE A 12 5.22 -2.20 -13.99
N ASP A 13 4.54 -3.14 -14.68
CA ASP A 13 3.11 -3.37 -14.53
C ASP A 13 2.80 -3.76 -13.08
N GLY A 14 1.84 -3.06 -12.46
CA GLY A 14 1.43 -3.30 -11.08
C GLY A 14 0.89 -4.71 -10.86
N GLN A 15 0.10 -5.23 -11.79
CA GLN A 15 -0.45 -6.58 -11.70
C GLN A 15 0.66 -7.64 -11.80
N LYS A 16 1.64 -7.43 -12.67
CA LYS A 16 2.79 -8.31 -12.79
C LYS A 16 3.63 -8.30 -11.51
N MET A 17 3.83 -7.15 -10.91
CA MET A 17 4.50 -7.04 -9.61
C MET A 17 3.72 -7.76 -8.53
N ARG A 18 2.41 -7.60 -8.47
CA ARG A 18 1.54 -8.31 -7.53
C ARG A 18 1.72 -9.83 -7.66
N ASP A 19 1.66 -10.36 -8.89
CA ASP A 19 1.79 -11.79 -9.14
C ASP A 19 3.18 -12.32 -8.72
N THR A 20 4.22 -11.53 -8.94
CA THR A 20 5.57 -11.84 -8.49
C THR A 20 5.66 -11.88 -6.95
N LEU A 21 5.09 -10.90 -6.27
CA LEU A 21 5.06 -10.84 -4.81
C LEU A 21 4.32 -12.03 -4.19
N MET A 22 3.29 -12.55 -4.87
CA MET A 22 2.56 -13.74 -4.40
C MET A 22 3.44 -14.99 -4.33
N GLN A 23 4.56 -15.02 -5.03
CA GLN A 23 5.53 -16.11 -5.02
C GLN A 23 6.68 -15.88 -4.02
N CYS A 24 6.67 -14.76 -3.32
CA CYS A 24 7.68 -14.39 -2.34
C CYS A 24 7.22 -14.73 -0.91
N PRO A 25 8.16 -14.85 0.06
CA PRO A 25 7.79 -15.10 1.46
C PRO A 25 6.86 -14.05 2.08
N GLY A 26 6.82 -12.84 1.52
CA GLY A 26 5.93 -11.76 1.94
C GLY A 26 4.50 -11.83 1.40
N ASN A 27 4.12 -12.92 0.73
CA ASN A 27 2.76 -13.07 0.24
C ASN A 27 1.75 -13.02 1.38
N ASN A 28 0.54 -12.55 1.09
CA ASN A 28 -0.52 -12.44 2.09
C ASN A 28 -1.90 -12.41 1.44
N GLY A 29 -2.94 -12.65 2.24
CA GLY A 29 -4.32 -12.73 1.76
C GLY A 29 -4.86 -11.40 1.20
N THR A 30 -4.41 -10.28 1.70
CA THR A 30 -4.81 -8.96 1.17
C THR A 30 -4.29 -8.77 -0.26
N LEU A 31 -3.03 -9.13 -0.49
CA LEU A 31 -2.42 -9.06 -1.81
C LEU A 31 -3.11 -10.01 -2.80
N GLU A 32 -3.44 -11.23 -2.35
CA GLU A 32 -4.15 -12.22 -3.14
C GLU A 32 -5.53 -11.73 -3.59
N ARG A 33 -6.25 -11.07 -2.68
CA ARG A 33 -7.61 -10.56 -2.90
C ARG A 33 -7.64 -9.04 -3.06
N TRP A 34 -6.70 -8.50 -3.79
CA TRP A 34 -6.56 -7.04 -3.96
C TRP A 34 -7.85 -6.37 -4.42
N ASP A 35 -8.55 -7.01 -5.36
CA ASP A 35 -9.81 -6.50 -5.93
C ASP A 35 -10.94 -6.39 -4.91
N GLU A 36 -10.91 -7.24 -3.90
CA GLU A 36 -11.92 -7.30 -2.85
C GLU A 36 -11.53 -6.50 -1.61
N THR A 37 -10.32 -5.92 -1.60
CA THR A 37 -9.80 -5.21 -0.43
C THR A 37 -10.51 -3.88 -0.25
N LYS A 38 -11.19 -3.76 0.87
CA LYS A 38 -11.81 -2.52 1.34
C LYS A 38 -11.04 -2.04 2.55
N PHE A 39 -10.45 -0.87 2.45
CA PHE A 39 -9.60 -0.31 3.51
C PHE A 39 -10.37 0.30 4.69
N THR A 40 -11.67 0.06 4.79
CA THR A 40 -12.53 0.61 5.86
C THR A 40 -12.37 -0.11 7.21
N TRP A 41 -12.00 -1.37 7.20
CA TRP A 41 -11.87 -2.17 8.43
C TRP A 41 -10.55 -1.95 9.16
N GLN A 42 -9.48 -1.69 8.41
CA GLN A 42 -8.14 -1.56 8.97
C GLN A 42 -8.02 -0.35 9.90
N GLU A 43 -8.65 0.76 9.56
CA GLU A 43 -8.60 1.95 10.39
C GLU A 43 -9.20 1.69 11.78
N LYS A 44 -10.36 1.06 11.84
CA LYS A 44 -11.02 0.71 13.10
C LYS A 44 -10.17 -0.26 13.93
N ASP A 45 -9.64 -1.29 13.30
CA ASP A 45 -8.83 -2.30 13.97
C ASP A 45 -7.54 -1.69 14.53
N MET A 46 -6.91 -0.79 13.78
CA MET A 46 -5.72 -0.08 14.22
C MET A 46 -6.02 0.85 15.39
N ASP A 47 -7.12 1.57 15.36
CA ASP A 47 -7.54 2.44 16.45
C ASP A 47 -7.76 1.65 17.75
N ILE A 48 -8.39 0.48 17.67
CA ILE A 48 -8.59 -0.39 18.83
C ILE A 48 -7.25 -0.88 19.38
N ALA A 49 -6.34 -1.31 18.52
CA ALA A 49 -5.03 -1.80 18.94
C ALA A 49 -4.19 -0.70 19.58
N LEU A 50 -4.20 0.51 19.02
CA LEU A 50 -3.49 1.66 19.58
C LEU A 50 -4.05 2.07 20.94
N ASP A 51 -5.38 2.04 21.10
CA ASP A 51 -6.01 2.31 22.39
C ASP A 51 -5.59 1.29 23.45
N LEU A 52 -5.58 0.02 23.13
CA LEU A 52 -5.13 -1.05 24.03
C LEU A 52 -3.65 -0.89 24.39
N ALA A 53 -2.82 -0.57 23.42
CA ALA A 53 -1.40 -0.34 23.63
C ALA A 53 -1.17 0.85 24.58
N GLN A 54 -1.92 1.93 24.40
CA GLN A 54 -1.84 3.12 25.23
C GLN A 54 -2.21 2.81 26.68
N LYS A 55 -3.25 2.02 26.91
CA LYS A 55 -3.67 1.61 28.26
C LYS A 55 -2.60 0.79 28.97
N ARG A 56 -1.79 0.06 28.25
CA ARG A 56 -0.69 -0.75 28.78
C ARG A 56 0.67 -0.05 28.69
N LYS A 57 0.72 1.18 28.21
CA LYS A 57 1.96 1.97 28.00
C LYS A 57 2.98 1.23 27.12
N ILE A 58 2.48 0.52 26.11
CA ILE A 58 3.28 -0.16 25.10
C ILE A 58 3.43 0.76 23.91
N LEU A 59 4.67 0.91 23.40
CA LEU A 59 4.96 1.72 22.23
C LEU A 59 4.79 0.87 20.97
N LEU A 60 3.99 1.39 20.03
CA LEU A 60 3.80 0.79 18.70
C LEU A 60 4.07 1.85 17.61
N PRO A 61 5.33 2.28 17.43
CA PRO A 61 5.65 3.40 16.54
C PRO A 61 5.32 3.13 15.08
N MET A 62 5.62 1.93 14.56
CA MET A 62 5.29 1.58 13.19
C MET A 62 3.80 1.48 12.97
N PHE A 63 3.08 0.90 13.91
CA PHE A 63 1.63 0.76 13.86
C PHE A 63 0.95 2.13 13.85
N GLY A 64 1.39 3.05 14.70
CA GLY A 64 0.88 4.41 14.74
C GLY A 64 1.15 5.18 13.44
N GLN A 65 2.30 4.99 12.83
CA GLN A 65 2.63 5.61 11.56
C GLN A 65 1.74 5.09 10.43
N VAL A 66 1.52 3.79 10.35
CA VAL A 66 0.62 3.18 9.37
C VAL A 66 -0.81 3.66 9.56
N ASP A 67 -1.28 3.77 10.81
CA ASP A 67 -2.61 4.31 11.12
C ASP A 67 -2.81 5.71 10.53
N GLN A 68 -1.81 6.59 10.65
CA GLN A 68 -1.86 7.92 10.07
C GLN A 68 -1.82 7.90 8.54
N LEU A 69 -0.98 7.05 7.95
CA LEU A 69 -0.84 6.95 6.50
C LEU A 69 -2.11 6.40 5.83
N ILE A 70 -2.80 5.45 6.46
CA ILE A 70 -4.04 4.87 5.93
C ILE A 70 -5.11 5.95 5.70
N LYS A 71 -5.15 6.99 6.52
CA LYS A 71 -6.10 8.09 6.38
C LYS A 71 -5.92 8.93 5.11
N LEU A 72 -4.75 8.81 4.47
CA LEU A 72 -4.44 9.51 3.23
C LEU A 72 -4.88 8.75 1.97
N PHE A 73 -5.30 7.49 2.11
CA PHE A 73 -5.70 6.66 0.99
C PHE A 73 -7.22 6.63 0.82
N HIS A 74 -7.68 6.80 -0.41
CA HIS A 74 -9.04 6.49 -0.80
C HIS A 74 -9.10 5.11 -1.43
N ALA A 75 -10.24 4.42 -1.29
CA ALA A 75 -10.42 3.08 -1.84
C ALA A 75 -10.14 3.02 -3.35
N ASP A 76 -10.53 4.08 -4.07
CA ASP A 76 -10.30 4.19 -5.51
C ASP A 76 -8.82 4.25 -5.87
N ASP A 77 -8.00 4.96 -5.08
CA ASP A 77 -6.57 5.07 -5.31
C ASP A 77 -5.88 3.70 -5.23
N VAL A 78 -6.32 2.88 -4.29
CA VAL A 78 -5.80 1.53 -4.11
C VAL A 78 -6.19 0.61 -5.26
N ALA A 79 -7.45 0.67 -5.68
CA ALA A 79 -7.94 -0.12 -6.81
C ALA A 79 -7.20 0.26 -8.11
N GLU A 80 -7.06 1.55 -8.38
CA GLU A 80 -6.38 2.06 -9.57
C GLU A 80 -4.90 1.71 -9.62
N LEU A 81 -4.28 1.47 -8.48
CA LEU A 81 -2.85 1.16 -8.42
C LEU A 81 -2.48 -0.05 -9.29
N LEU A 82 -3.33 -1.08 -9.34
CA LEU A 82 -3.11 -2.25 -10.19
C LEU A 82 -3.61 -2.08 -11.62
N TYR A 83 -4.71 -1.37 -11.80
CA TYR A 83 -5.45 -1.37 -13.06
C TYR A 83 -5.14 -0.19 -13.96
N ASP A 84 -4.79 0.97 -13.40
CA ASP A 84 -4.37 2.09 -14.22
C ASP A 84 -2.91 1.92 -14.62
N LYS A 85 -2.69 1.57 -15.89
CA LYS A 85 -1.34 1.34 -16.43
C LYS A 85 -0.53 2.63 -16.59
N LYS A 86 -1.17 3.79 -16.53
CA LYS A 86 -0.53 5.06 -16.91
C LYS A 86 -0.23 5.98 -15.73
N LYS A 87 -0.92 5.79 -14.60
CA LYS A 87 -0.84 6.74 -13.49
C LYS A 87 -0.61 6.03 -12.17
N ALA A 88 0.28 6.56 -11.39
CA ALA A 88 0.46 6.21 -10.01
C ALA A 88 0.36 7.50 -9.19
N HIS A 89 -0.38 7.45 -8.09
CA HIS A 89 -0.54 8.58 -7.19
C HIS A 89 0.02 8.23 -5.82
N TYR A 90 0.76 9.15 -5.26
CA TYR A 90 1.23 9.04 -3.89
C TYR A 90 1.00 10.35 -3.16
N LEU A 91 0.23 10.33 -2.10
CA LEU A 91 -0.14 11.50 -1.30
C LEU A 91 -0.70 12.65 -2.16
N GLY A 92 -1.59 12.29 -3.09
CA GLY A 92 -2.22 13.27 -3.98
C GLY A 92 -1.34 13.77 -5.12
N ARG A 93 -0.12 13.26 -5.28
CA ARG A 93 0.79 13.62 -6.37
C ARG A 93 0.87 12.50 -7.39
N GLU A 94 0.68 12.84 -8.66
CA GLU A 94 0.93 11.91 -9.74
C GLU A 94 2.44 11.64 -9.88
N ILE A 95 2.80 10.36 -9.93
CA ILE A 95 4.16 9.91 -10.20
C ILE A 95 4.21 9.45 -11.64
N LYS A 96 5.04 10.11 -12.45
CA LYS A 96 5.27 9.70 -13.83
C LYS A 96 6.20 8.50 -13.86
N SER A 97 5.76 7.47 -14.55
CA SER A 97 6.56 6.26 -14.77
C SER A 97 7.77 6.58 -15.66
N ARG A 98 8.94 6.06 -15.29
CA ARG A 98 10.13 6.04 -16.13
C ARG A 98 10.94 4.77 -15.86
N PRO A 99 11.63 4.24 -16.88
CA PRO A 99 12.45 3.04 -16.66
C PRO A 99 13.66 3.35 -15.78
N ILE A 100 14.19 2.30 -15.15
CA ILE A 100 15.45 2.39 -14.39
C ILE A 100 16.57 2.74 -15.36
N SER A 101 17.44 3.67 -14.95
CA SER A 101 18.63 4.05 -15.71
C SER A 101 19.89 3.86 -14.87
N ALA A 102 21.06 3.90 -15.50
CA ALA A 102 22.34 3.78 -14.84
C ALA A 102 22.61 4.92 -13.82
N LYS A 103 21.81 5.99 -13.85
CA LYS A 103 21.91 7.13 -12.92
C LYS A 103 21.06 6.94 -11.65
N ASP A 104 20.23 5.95 -11.63
CA ASP A 104 19.44 5.62 -10.46
C ASP A 104 20.27 4.76 -9.49
#